data_aa44f39ea0269e6e7127aad99be26fe3
#
_entry.id   aa44f39ea0269e6e7127aad99be26fe3
#
_cell.length_a   1.000
_cell.length_b   1.000
_cell.length_c   1.000
_cell.angle_alpha   90.00
_cell.angle_beta   90.00
_cell.angle_gamma   90.00
#
_symmetry.space_group_name_H-M   'P 1'
#
loop_
_entity.id
_entity.type
_entity.pdbx_description
1 polymer ?
#
loop_
_entity_poly.entity_id
_entity_poly.type
_entity_poly.pdbx_seq_one_letter_code
_entity_poly.pdbx_strand_id
1 'polypeptide(L)'
;MLSLQNIKSIFTRFKVNEDGNFAIMAAIGGLTLVAAIGLSLDMLGARKSQQELQGHLDIISIAVATSGIEDAAEQRAFALELLKAHDYKIDPASLDIQMDASGEVHVTGQSTYKLALGGVVKKDQMAIRGDSSAIAGGTSVTDPVDVVLVLDTTGSMAGTKMTALQSSANLLIDTLDGGGSQVQMGVVPFAAYVNVGLNNRNEFWLDLQPEVVTKQEHQQILVTPGYCAGNPNATLTRYRDGVAETYTGCDNYVDDVYMDGPLITVTEQEPWHGCVLSRSRGGSGTSVLHLNDEEWANEPVSTLNRGDWMCGLSPLLPLTNQLADARASINGLAADGDTYMPGGIAWGWRVLTPNAPFTGGRANTKQVMVIMTDGANSMYKGFGRTHPRIDFGGPNEIADVNRVTDHTETLCQNVKNDNIEVFTIAFEVTDAATRNMLSGCADSTANYFDARNAQQLEDAFEEIGNSIASGTGEARLTR
;
A
#
# COMPACT_ATOMS: atom_id res chain seq x y z
N MET A 1 39.22 -0.98 30.28
CA MET A 1 40.64 -0.97 29.80
C MET A 1 41.54 -1.13 31.00
N LEU A 2 42.03 -2.35 31.27
CA LEU A 2 43.06 -2.59 32.26
C LEU A 2 44.38 -2.09 31.67
N SER A 3 45.01 -1.12 32.31
CA SER A 3 46.23 -0.49 31.78
C SER A 3 47.38 -1.50 31.80
N LEU A 4 48.23 -1.46 30.78
CA LEU A 4 49.45 -2.27 30.65
C LEU A 4 50.39 -2.19 31.87
N GLN A 5 50.27 -1.14 32.70
CA GLN A 5 51.01 -0.98 33.95
C GLN A 5 50.52 -1.95 35.07
N ASN A 6 49.23 -2.25 35.11
CA ASN A 6 48.71 -3.21 36.11
C ASN A 6 49.12 -4.64 35.77
N ILE A 7 49.27 -4.99 34.52
CA ILE A 7 49.73 -6.32 34.09
C ILE A 7 51.21 -6.52 34.47
N LYS A 8 52.05 -5.50 34.26
CA LYS A 8 53.49 -5.57 34.68
C LYS A 8 53.66 -5.69 36.18
N SER A 9 52.82 -5.07 36.99
CA SER A 9 52.90 -5.18 38.47
C SER A 9 52.50 -6.57 38.97
N ILE A 10 51.56 -7.23 38.28
CA ILE A 10 51.16 -8.63 38.60
C ILE A 10 52.31 -9.58 38.26
N PHE A 11 52.95 -9.42 37.10
CA PHE A 11 54.11 -10.26 36.72
C PHE A 11 55.34 -10.04 37.58
N THR A 12 55.64 -8.84 38.11
CA THR A 12 56.75 -8.60 39.04
C THR A 12 56.49 -9.19 40.44
N ARG A 13 55.26 -9.19 40.93
CA ARG A 13 54.89 -9.89 42.18
C ARG A 13 54.97 -11.42 42.04
N PHE A 14 54.73 -11.96 40.85
CA PHE A 14 54.87 -13.40 40.56
C PHE A 14 56.33 -13.89 40.63
N LYS A 15 57.31 -13.00 40.33
CA LYS A 15 58.76 -13.35 40.38
C LYS A 15 59.39 -13.38 41.75
N VAL A 16 58.72 -12.85 42.75
CA VAL A 16 59.29 -12.64 44.08
C VAL A 16 58.72 -13.61 45.17
N ASN A 17 57.70 -14.36 44.87
CA ASN A 17 57.02 -15.26 45.81
C ASN A 17 57.51 -16.72 45.62
N GLU A 18 58.25 -17.22 46.52
CA GLU A 18 58.88 -18.58 46.51
C GLU A 18 57.90 -19.70 46.96
N ASP A 19 56.62 -19.39 47.24
CA ASP A 19 55.64 -20.40 47.65
C ASP A 19 55.18 -21.19 46.42
N GLY A 20 55.79 -22.35 46.18
CA GLY A 20 55.54 -23.24 45.03
C GLY A 20 54.06 -23.64 44.80
N ASN A 21 53.22 -23.53 45.83
CA ASN A 21 51.79 -23.82 45.77
C ASN A 21 51.00 -22.79 44.93
N PHE A 22 51.45 -21.52 44.91
CA PHE A 22 50.74 -20.48 44.11
C PHE A 22 50.97 -20.63 42.59
N ALA A 23 52.20 -21.03 42.20
CA ALA A 23 52.52 -21.29 40.81
C ALA A 23 51.71 -22.46 40.24
N ILE A 24 51.50 -23.51 41.03
CA ILE A 24 50.67 -24.67 40.61
C ILE A 24 49.18 -24.28 40.49
N MET A 25 48.64 -23.54 41.46
CA MET A 25 47.26 -23.06 41.43
C MET A 25 47.05 -22.07 40.29
N ALA A 26 48.00 -21.18 40.01
CA ALA A 26 47.93 -20.24 38.89
C ALA A 26 48.02 -20.95 37.55
N ALA A 27 48.83 -22.01 37.43
CA ALA A 27 48.92 -22.81 36.22
C ALA A 27 47.62 -23.60 35.95
N ILE A 28 47.05 -24.22 36.94
CA ILE A 28 45.77 -24.94 36.82
C ILE A 28 44.61 -23.96 36.54
N GLY A 29 44.55 -22.84 37.28
CA GLY A 29 43.55 -21.80 37.08
C GLY A 29 43.65 -21.13 35.70
N GLY A 30 44.87 -20.87 35.23
CA GLY A 30 45.15 -20.34 33.92
C GLY A 30 44.74 -21.29 32.79
N LEU A 31 45.04 -22.58 32.95
CA LEU A 31 44.65 -23.61 31.97
C LEU A 31 43.12 -23.76 31.86
N THR A 32 42.43 -23.78 33.02
CA THR A 32 40.98 -23.86 33.04
C THR A 32 40.32 -22.62 32.42
N LEU A 33 40.88 -21.44 32.66
CA LEU A 33 40.38 -20.17 32.08
C LEU A 33 40.58 -20.13 30.57
N VAL A 34 41.72 -20.54 30.04
CA VAL A 34 41.99 -20.67 28.61
C VAL A 34 41.05 -21.70 27.99
N ALA A 35 40.82 -22.84 28.63
CA ALA A 35 39.89 -23.84 28.15
C ALA A 35 38.42 -23.31 28.10
N ALA A 36 38.02 -22.57 29.15
CA ALA A 36 36.68 -21.97 29.21
C ALA A 36 36.47 -20.90 28.14
N ILE A 37 37.48 -20.05 27.89
CA ILE A 37 37.41 -19.04 26.79
C ILE A 37 37.33 -19.73 25.42
N GLY A 38 38.17 -20.74 25.20
CA GLY A 38 38.19 -21.45 23.93
C GLY A 38 36.90 -22.21 23.64
N LEU A 39 36.32 -22.89 24.66
CA LEU A 39 34.99 -23.52 24.52
C LEU A 39 33.87 -22.48 24.25
N SER A 40 33.98 -21.30 24.88
CA SER A 40 33.01 -20.21 24.61
C SER A 40 33.13 -19.69 23.19
N LEU A 41 34.33 -19.54 22.63
CA LEU A 41 34.56 -19.15 21.25
C LEU A 41 34.07 -20.20 20.28
N ASP A 42 34.32 -21.49 20.54
CA ASP A 42 33.81 -22.59 19.72
C ASP A 42 32.28 -22.64 19.72
N MET A 43 31.64 -22.40 20.87
CA MET A 43 30.19 -22.36 21.00
C MET A 43 29.56 -21.17 20.21
N LEU A 44 30.18 -19.99 20.29
CA LEU A 44 29.74 -18.81 19.54
C LEU A 44 29.90 -19.03 18.03
N GLY A 45 31.04 -19.59 17.61
CA GLY A 45 31.31 -19.91 16.22
C GLY A 45 30.35 -20.97 15.66
N ALA A 46 30.06 -22.00 16.45
CA ALA A 46 29.10 -23.05 16.09
C ALA A 46 27.68 -22.47 15.92
N ARG A 47 27.24 -21.59 16.85
CA ARG A 47 25.95 -20.92 16.76
C ARG A 47 25.85 -20.03 15.52
N LYS A 48 26.91 -19.28 15.20
CA LYS A 48 26.95 -18.48 13.98
C LYS A 48 26.82 -19.34 12.73
N SER A 49 27.59 -20.42 12.65
CA SER A 49 27.49 -21.36 11.52
C SER A 49 26.12 -22.05 11.42
N GLN A 50 25.46 -22.28 12.57
CA GLN A 50 24.09 -22.83 12.58
C GLN A 50 23.08 -21.82 12.04
N GLN A 51 23.22 -20.53 12.37
CA GLN A 51 22.37 -19.47 11.82
C GLN A 51 22.58 -19.30 10.31
N GLU A 52 23.85 -19.35 9.85
CA GLU A 52 24.17 -19.29 8.43
C GLU A 52 23.59 -20.51 7.68
N LEU A 53 23.74 -21.72 8.22
CA LEU A 53 23.15 -22.93 7.65
C LEU A 53 21.62 -22.82 7.56
N GLN A 54 20.97 -22.34 8.64
CA GLN A 54 19.53 -22.17 8.68
C GLN A 54 19.08 -21.19 7.60
N GLY A 55 19.72 -20.02 7.50
CA GLY A 55 19.39 -19.03 6.46
C GLY A 55 19.53 -19.56 5.03
N HIS A 56 20.55 -20.38 4.78
CA HIS A 56 20.73 -21.01 3.48
C HIS A 56 19.64 -22.07 3.17
N LEU A 57 19.25 -22.87 4.16
CA LEU A 57 18.17 -23.84 4.01
C LEU A 57 16.82 -23.15 3.81
N ASP A 58 16.57 -22.05 4.51
CA ASP A 58 15.38 -21.21 4.37
C ASP A 58 15.25 -20.68 2.92
N ILE A 59 16.35 -20.17 2.35
CA ILE A 59 16.38 -19.73 0.94
C ILE A 59 16.14 -20.87 -0.03
N ILE A 60 16.76 -22.02 0.19
CA ILE A 60 16.59 -23.19 -0.68
C ILE A 60 15.16 -23.73 -0.62
N SER A 61 14.58 -23.83 0.59
CA SER A 61 13.20 -24.33 0.75
C SER A 61 12.20 -23.42 0.05
N ILE A 62 12.35 -22.09 0.18
CA ILE A 62 11.52 -21.11 -0.54
C ILE A 62 11.71 -21.24 -2.06
N ALA A 63 12.97 -21.29 -2.54
CA ALA A 63 13.25 -21.34 -3.96
C ALA A 63 12.71 -22.65 -4.60
N VAL A 64 12.83 -23.78 -3.92
CA VAL A 64 12.28 -25.06 -4.41
C VAL A 64 10.75 -25.02 -4.39
N ALA A 65 10.14 -24.53 -3.29
CA ALA A 65 8.69 -24.42 -3.18
C ALA A 65 8.11 -23.54 -4.30
N THR A 66 8.78 -22.43 -4.65
CA THR A 66 8.32 -21.50 -5.69
C THR A 66 8.69 -21.90 -7.12
N SER A 67 9.55 -22.90 -7.31
CA SER A 67 10.02 -23.31 -8.65
C SER A 67 8.96 -23.97 -9.52
N GLY A 68 7.86 -24.44 -8.93
CA GLY A 68 6.84 -25.22 -9.63
C GLY A 68 7.30 -26.62 -10.08
N ILE A 69 8.47 -27.09 -9.64
CA ILE A 69 9.02 -28.40 -9.96
C ILE A 69 8.35 -29.45 -9.05
N GLU A 70 7.64 -30.42 -9.63
CA GLU A 70 6.95 -31.48 -8.88
C GLU A 70 7.83 -32.73 -8.69
N ASP A 71 8.77 -32.98 -9.61
CA ASP A 71 9.66 -34.15 -9.54
C ASP A 71 10.76 -33.98 -8.51
N ALA A 72 10.85 -34.90 -7.54
CA ALA A 72 11.80 -34.85 -6.43
C ALA A 72 13.27 -34.87 -6.90
N ALA A 73 13.60 -35.53 -8.01
CA ALA A 73 14.96 -35.55 -8.51
C ALA A 73 15.33 -34.24 -9.19
N GLU A 74 14.40 -33.61 -9.89
CA GLU A 74 14.57 -32.26 -10.46
C GLU A 74 14.64 -31.18 -9.39
N GLN A 75 13.81 -31.25 -8.33
CA GLN A 75 13.90 -30.37 -7.16
C GLN A 75 15.30 -30.42 -6.53
N ARG A 76 15.82 -31.65 -6.34
CA ARG A 76 17.15 -31.83 -5.78
C ARG A 76 18.24 -31.32 -6.72
N ALA A 77 18.09 -31.51 -8.03
CA ALA A 77 19.04 -30.97 -9.01
C ALA A 77 19.08 -29.44 -8.99
N PHE A 78 17.90 -28.81 -8.95
CA PHE A 78 17.75 -27.35 -8.83
C PHE A 78 18.39 -26.81 -7.56
N ALA A 79 18.13 -27.41 -6.41
CA ALA A 79 18.75 -27.03 -5.15
C ALA A 79 20.28 -27.18 -5.14
N LEU A 80 20.81 -28.21 -5.78
CA LEU A 80 22.25 -28.40 -5.94
C LEU A 80 22.89 -27.34 -6.87
N GLU A 81 22.15 -26.84 -7.82
CA GLU A 81 22.57 -25.75 -8.69
C GLU A 81 22.62 -24.43 -7.93
N LEU A 82 21.62 -24.14 -7.07
CA LEU A 82 21.62 -22.99 -6.15
C LEU A 82 22.79 -23.05 -5.17
N LEU A 83 23.09 -24.21 -4.60
CA LEU A 83 24.26 -24.43 -3.74
C LEU A 83 25.56 -23.99 -4.41
N LYS A 84 25.73 -24.37 -5.68
CA LYS A 84 26.92 -24.02 -6.46
C LYS A 84 26.96 -22.56 -6.85
N ALA A 85 25.83 -21.99 -7.23
CA ALA A 85 25.75 -20.59 -7.69
C ALA A 85 26.08 -19.60 -6.58
N HIS A 86 25.71 -19.91 -5.33
CA HIS A 86 25.87 -19.02 -4.18
C HIS A 86 26.96 -19.43 -3.18
N ASP A 87 27.77 -20.46 -3.49
CA ASP A 87 28.84 -20.98 -2.63
C ASP A 87 28.37 -21.29 -1.20
N TYR A 88 27.15 -21.83 -1.05
CA TYR A 88 26.60 -22.20 0.26
C TYR A 88 27.37 -23.39 0.83
N LYS A 89 27.82 -23.27 2.08
CA LYS A 89 28.61 -24.29 2.78
C LYS A 89 27.74 -25.39 3.37
N ILE A 90 26.99 -26.04 2.51
CA ILE A 90 26.17 -27.22 2.84
C ILE A 90 26.83 -28.43 2.15
N ASP A 91 26.91 -29.56 2.86
CA ASP A 91 27.35 -30.81 2.26
C ASP A 91 26.29 -31.29 1.25
N PRO A 92 26.61 -31.29 -0.06
CA PRO A 92 25.66 -31.72 -1.10
C PRO A 92 25.12 -33.16 -0.91
N ALA A 93 25.91 -34.02 -0.26
CA ALA A 93 25.49 -35.39 0.03
C ALA A 93 24.45 -35.48 1.15
N SER A 94 24.43 -34.48 2.03
CA SER A 94 23.49 -34.41 3.15
C SER A 94 22.17 -33.70 2.82
N LEU A 95 22.07 -33.08 1.64
CA LEU A 95 20.88 -32.36 1.24
C LEU A 95 19.77 -33.35 0.91
N ASP A 96 18.67 -33.29 1.63
CA ASP A 96 17.46 -34.08 1.38
C ASP A 96 16.27 -33.11 1.23
N ILE A 97 15.44 -33.36 0.22
CA ILE A 97 14.29 -32.53 -0.11
C ILE A 97 13.09 -33.46 -0.29
N GLN A 98 12.04 -33.17 0.43
CA GLN A 98 10.78 -33.91 0.39
C GLN A 98 9.62 -32.91 0.29
N MET A 99 8.68 -33.20 -0.60
CA MET A 99 7.42 -32.45 -0.70
C MET A 99 6.30 -33.37 -0.20
N ASP A 100 5.50 -32.84 0.70
CA ASP A 100 4.35 -33.58 1.21
C ASP A 100 3.11 -33.41 0.31
N ALA A 101 2.01 -34.07 0.68
CA ALA A 101 0.75 -34.01 -0.06
C ALA A 101 0.06 -32.64 -0.04
N SER A 102 0.48 -31.73 0.85
CA SER A 102 -0.01 -30.33 0.93
C SER A 102 0.80 -29.38 0.07
N GLY A 103 1.89 -29.85 -0.57
CA GLY A 103 2.83 -29.02 -1.33
C GLY A 103 3.88 -28.34 -0.45
N GLU A 104 3.96 -28.69 0.84
CA GLU A 104 5.01 -28.20 1.73
C GLU A 104 6.34 -28.91 1.41
N VAL A 105 7.37 -28.11 1.14
CA VAL A 105 8.73 -28.59 0.83
C VAL A 105 9.55 -28.59 2.10
N HIS A 106 10.02 -29.77 2.51
CA HIS A 106 10.92 -29.95 3.65
C HIS A 106 12.35 -30.14 3.15
N VAL A 107 13.25 -29.30 3.59
CA VAL A 107 14.66 -29.33 3.21
C VAL A 107 15.50 -29.56 4.46
N THR A 108 16.33 -30.60 4.43
CA THR A 108 17.32 -30.85 5.48
C THR A 108 18.72 -30.84 4.91
N GLY A 109 19.69 -30.42 5.73
CA GLY A 109 21.08 -30.39 5.31
C GLY A 109 22.06 -30.30 6.46
N GLN A 110 23.33 -30.54 6.17
CA GLN A 110 24.42 -30.49 7.14
C GLN A 110 25.56 -29.59 6.65
N SER A 111 26.22 -28.94 7.61
CA SER A 111 27.47 -28.22 7.42
C SER A 111 28.48 -28.66 8.46
N THR A 112 29.75 -28.37 8.26
CA THR A 112 30.80 -28.69 9.23
C THR A 112 31.42 -27.41 9.76
N TYR A 113 31.50 -27.31 11.09
CA TYR A 113 32.21 -26.25 11.80
C TYR A 113 33.54 -26.77 12.34
N LYS A 114 34.65 -26.07 12.02
CA LYS A 114 35.98 -26.41 12.50
C LYS A 114 36.20 -25.81 13.91
N LEU A 115 36.44 -26.67 14.89
CA LEU A 115 36.68 -26.26 16.29
C LEU A 115 38.04 -25.61 16.44
N ALA A 116 38.12 -24.48 17.15
CA ALA A 116 39.39 -23.81 17.47
C ALA A 116 40.24 -24.59 18.48
N LEU A 117 39.56 -25.25 19.44
CA LEU A 117 40.18 -26.13 20.43
C LEU A 117 39.99 -27.61 20.15
N GLY A 118 39.67 -27.98 18.92
CA GLY A 118 39.42 -29.38 18.51
C GLY A 118 40.54 -30.33 18.87
N GLY A 119 41.81 -29.91 18.80
CA GLY A 119 42.96 -30.71 19.19
C GLY A 119 43.00 -31.10 20.67
N VAL A 120 42.39 -30.31 21.56
CA VAL A 120 42.30 -30.60 23.00
C VAL A 120 41.28 -31.69 23.28
N VAL A 121 40.17 -31.70 22.54
CA VAL A 121 39.08 -32.69 22.72
C VAL A 121 39.17 -33.83 21.70
N LYS A 122 40.25 -33.93 20.91
CA LYS A 122 40.47 -34.93 19.87
C LYS A 122 39.29 -34.99 18.85
N LYS A 123 38.71 -33.83 18.58
CA LYS A 123 37.59 -33.70 17.63
C LYS A 123 37.76 -32.39 16.90
N ASP A 124 38.28 -32.43 15.68
CA ASP A 124 38.64 -31.22 14.92
C ASP A 124 37.44 -30.51 14.26
N GLN A 125 36.33 -31.22 14.09
CA GLN A 125 35.15 -30.71 13.43
C GLN A 125 33.89 -31.18 14.15
N MET A 126 32.81 -30.34 14.03
CA MET A 126 31.47 -30.65 14.51
C MET A 126 30.50 -30.53 13.33
N ALA A 127 29.69 -31.55 13.11
CA ALA A 127 28.59 -31.48 12.14
C ALA A 127 27.46 -30.65 12.76
N ILE A 128 26.99 -29.69 11.98
CA ILE A 128 25.83 -28.86 12.28
C ILE A 128 24.72 -29.30 11.34
N ARG A 129 23.54 -29.52 11.87
CA ARG A 129 22.34 -29.91 11.11
C ARG A 129 21.32 -28.79 11.18
N GLY A 130 20.60 -28.61 10.09
CA GLY A 130 19.47 -27.73 10.01
C GLY A 130 18.36 -28.34 9.16
N ASP A 131 17.17 -27.86 9.39
CA ASP A 131 15.98 -28.19 8.64
C ASP A 131 15.18 -26.92 8.38
N SER A 132 14.52 -26.86 7.24
CA SER A 132 13.64 -25.76 6.87
C SER A 132 12.47 -26.29 6.09
N SER A 133 11.32 -25.72 6.32
CA SER A 133 10.12 -26.06 5.55
C SER A 133 9.53 -24.79 4.96
N ALA A 134 9.12 -24.88 3.71
CA ALA A 134 8.43 -23.79 3.02
C ALA A 134 7.29 -24.37 2.20
N ILE A 135 6.21 -23.61 2.17
CA ILE A 135 5.12 -23.87 1.24
C ILE A 135 5.10 -22.73 0.23
N ALA A 136 5.01 -23.08 -1.06
CA ALA A 136 4.65 -22.07 -2.05
C ALA A 136 3.32 -21.47 -1.61
N GLY A 137 3.24 -20.16 -1.55
CA GLY A 137 1.94 -19.51 -1.43
C GLY A 137 1.07 -20.07 -2.54
N GLY A 138 0.01 -20.76 -2.17
CA GLY A 138 -0.69 -21.77 -2.97
C GLY A 138 -0.80 -21.44 -4.46
N THR A 139 -0.27 -22.32 -5.29
CA THR A 139 -0.58 -22.40 -6.73
C THR A 139 -1.97 -23.00 -6.98
N SER A 140 -2.78 -23.12 -5.95
CA SER A 140 -4.17 -23.47 -6.11
C SER A 140 -4.98 -22.20 -6.35
N VAL A 141 -5.08 -21.82 -7.59
CA VAL A 141 -5.95 -20.77 -8.15
C VAL A 141 -7.44 -21.03 -7.86
N THR A 142 -7.75 -21.79 -6.82
CA THR A 142 -9.11 -22.15 -6.42
C THR A 142 -9.65 -21.29 -5.27
N ASP A 143 -8.78 -20.54 -4.59
CA ASP A 143 -9.25 -19.71 -3.49
C ASP A 143 -9.88 -18.42 -4.02
N PRO A 144 -11.09 -18.11 -3.56
CA PRO A 144 -11.77 -16.90 -4.00
C PRO A 144 -11.00 -15.63 -3.57
N VAL A 145 -10.91 -14.66 -4.48
CA VAL A 145 -10.24 -13.37 -4.24
C VAL A 145 -11.18 -12.22 -4.57
N ASP A 146 -11.27 -11.25 -3.66
CA ASP A 146 -11.98 -9.99 -3.87
C ASP A 146 -10.97 -8.88 -4.12
N VAL A 147 -11.02 -8.25 -5.29
CA VAL A 147 -10.10 -7.18 -5.71
C VAL A 147 -10.88 -5.89 -5.89
N VAL A 148 -10.40 -4.80 -5.31
CA VAL A 148 -10.92 -3.47 -5.61
C VAL A 148 -9.82 -2.59 -6.20
N LEU A 149 -10.14 -1.92 -7.30
CA LEU A 149 -9.27 -0.93 -7.93
C LEU A 149 -9.74 0.47 -7.51
N VAL A 150 -8.92 1.17 -6.75
CA VAL A 150 -9.14 2.57 -6.32
C VAL A 150 -8.31 3.46 -7.25
N LEU A 151 -8.97 4.03 -8.25
CA LEU A 151 -8.32 4.65 -9.39
C LEU A 151 -8.53 6.15 -9.40
N ASP A 152 -7.42 6.87 -9.44
CA ASP A 152 -7.40 8.32 -9.62
C ASP A 152 -7.93 8.69 -11.01
N THR A 153 -8.99 9.49 -11.02
CA THR A 153 -9.60 10.02 -12.24
C THR A 153 -9.67 11.54 -12.21
N THR A 154 -8.70 12.17 -11.57
CA THR A 154 -8.61 13.64 -11.48
C THR A 154 -8.18 14.26 -12.80
N GLY A 155 -8.30 15.58 -12.92
CA GLY A 155 -7.99 16.31 -14.14
C GLY A 155 -6.56 16.09 -14.64
N SER A 156 -5.58 15.85 -13.76
CA SER A 156 -4.18 15.53 -14.09
C SER A 156 -4.03 14.23 -14.87
N MET A 157 -4.98 13.30 -14.71
CA MET A 157 -5.03 12.03 -15.44
C MET A 157 -5.51 12.16 -16.89
N ALA A 158 -5.90 13.36 -17.34
CA ALA A 158 -6.46 13.55 -18.69
C ALA A 158 -5.50 13.13 -19.81
N GLY A 159 -6.07 12.65 -20.90
CA GLY A 159 -5.33 12.31 -22.13
C GLY A 159 -4.59 10.97 -22.05
N THR A 160 -3.29 10.98 -22.33
CA THR A 160 -2.48 9.74 -22.43
C THR A 160 -2.37 8.96 -21.14
N LYS A 161 -2.41 9.63 -19.99
CA LYS A 161 -2.38 8.97 -18.67
C LYS A 161 -3.64 8.12 -18.45
N MET A 162 -4.82 8.67 -18.76
CA MET A 162 -6.08 7.93 -18.65
C MET A 162 -6.10 6.72 -19.59
N THR A 163 -5.60 6.87 -20.82
CA THR A 163 -5.48 5.75 -21.75
C THR A 163 -4.53 4.67 -21.23
N ALA A 164 -3.39 5.07 -20.65
CA ALA A 164 -2.45 4.15 -20.04
C ALA A 164 -3.08 3.40 -18.86
N LEU A 165 -3.78 4.11 -17.96
CA LEU A 165 -4.51 3.51 -16.84
C LEU A 165 -5.54 2.48 -17.34
N GLN A 166 -6.37 2.84 -18.31
CA GLN A 166 -7.37 1.93 -18.86
C GLN A 166 -6.74 0.66 -19.45
N SER A 167 -5.64 0.80 -20.21
CA SER A 167 -4.93 -0.33 -20.79
C SER A 167 -4.33 -1.24 -19.71
N SER A 168 -3.63 -0.66 -18.73
CA SER A 168 -2.95 -1.41 -17.66
C SER A 168 -3.95 -2.10 -16.73
N ALA A 169 -5.05 -1.43 -16.36
CA ALA A 169 -6.09 -2.04 -15.54
C ALA A 169 -6.84 -3.18 -16.28
N ASN A 170 -7.00 -3.07 -17.60
CA ASN A 170 -7.54 -4.18 -18.41
C ASN A 170 -6.58 -5.37 -18.47
N LEU A 171 -5.26 -5.14 -18.52
CA LEU A 171 -4.26 -6.21 -18.47
C LEU A 171 -4.34 -6.99 -17.15
N LEU A 172 -4.54 -6.31 -16.02
CA LEU A 172 -4.80 -6.97 -14.73
C LEU A 172 -6.03 -7.90 -14.82
N ILE A 173 -7.11 -7.44 -15.44
CA ILE A 173 -8.31 -8.28 -15.65
C ILE A 173 -7.96 -9.51 -16.50
N ASP A 174 -7.20 -9.35 -17.60
CA ASP A 174 -6.80 -10.46 -18.47
C ASP A 174 -5.97 -11.49 -17.72
N THR A 175 -5.04 -11.03 -16.86
CA THR A 175 -4.21 -11.88 -16.02
C THR A 175 -5.05 -12.68 -15.02
N LEU A 176 -6.02 -12.05 -14.38
CA LEU A 176 -6.88 -12.69 -13.39
C LEU A 176 -7.94 -13.62 -14.01
N ASP A 177 -8.46 -13.29 -15.19
CA ASP A 177 -9.44 -14.12 -15.91
C ASP A 177 -8.81 -15.43 -16.43
N GLY A 178 -7.53 -15.38 -16.85
CA GLY A 178 -6.77 -16.52 -17.32
C GLY A 178 -6.41 -17.54 -16.23
N GLY A 179 -6.40 -17.12 -14.97
CA GLY A 179 -5.90 -17.92 -13.83
C GLY A 179 -6.91 -18.91 -13.24
N GLY A 180 -8.16 -18.96 -13.69
CA GLY A 180 -9.20 -19.87 -13.17
C GLY A 180 -9.67 -19.58 -11.74
N SER A 181 -9.23 -18.48 -11.13
CA SER A 181 -9.62 -18.05 -9.79
C SER A 181 -11.06 -17.51 -9.76
N GLN A 182 -11.76 -17.75 -8.65
CA GLN A 182 -13.07 -17.12 -8.41
C GLN A 182 -12.90 -15.65 -8.01
N VAL A 183 -12.46 -14.81 -8.95
CA VAL A 183 -12.25 -13.40 -8.71
C VAL A 183 -13.57 -12.64 -8.72
N GLN A 184 -13.77 -11.79 -7.71
CA GLN A 184 -14.69 -10.66 -7.80
C GLN A 184 -13.88 -9.37 -7.91
N MET A 185 -14.34 -8.43 -8.74
CA MET A 185 -13.66 -7.17 -8.92
C MET A 185 -14.62 -6.00 -8.74
N GLY A 186 -14.18 -5.01 -7.97
CA GLY A 186 -14.83 -3.72 -7.83
C GLY A 186 -13.93 -2.62 -8.42
N VAL A 187 -14.53 -1.52 -8.85
CA VAL A 187 -13.81 -0.34 -9.38
C VAL A 187 -14.33 0.89 -8.68
N VAL A 188 -13.45 1.66 -8.07
CA VAL A 188 -13.76 2.90 -7.37
C VAL A 188 -12.98 4.05 -7.98
N PRO A 189 -13.54 4.69 -9.03
CA PRO A 189 -12.98 5.94 -9.54
C PRO A 189 -13.14 7.03 -8.48
N PHE A 190 -12.11 7.83 -8.28
CA PHE A 190 -12.20 8.96 -7.36
C PHE A 190 -11.55 10.22 -7.94
N ALA A 191 -12.10 11.35 -7.55
CA ALA A 191 -11.48 12.66 -7.67
C ALA A 191 -11.72 13.42 -6.34
N ALA A 192 -12.26 14.63 -6.37
CA ALA A 192 -12.69 15.33 -5.16
C ALA A 192 -13.80 14.58 -4.41
N TYR A 193 -14.60 13.81 -5.12
CA TYR A 193 -15.70 13.00 -4.60
C TYR A 193 -15.65 11.59 -5.18
N VAL A 194 -16.54 10.73 -4.69
CA VAL A 194 -16.82 9.42 -5.27
C VAL A 194 -18.28 9.41 -5.72
N ASN A 195 -18.50 8.94 -6.95
CA ASN A 195 -19.84 8.73 -7.50
C ASN A 195 -20.30 7.30 -7.13
N VAL A 196 -21.26 7.20 -6.24
CA VAL A 196 -21.82 5.90 -5.83
C VAL A 196 -22.91 5.37 -6.76
N GLY A 197 -23.30 6.15 -7.75
CA GLY A 197 -24.28 5.77 -8.75
C GLY A 197 -25.74 6.10 -8.36
N LEU A 198 -26.50 6.56 -9.34
CA LEU A 198 -27.90 6.96 -9.15
C LEU A 198 -28.82 5.81 -8.75
N ASN A 199 -28.43 4.56 -9.04
CA ASN A 199 -29.20 3.36 -8.65
C ASN A 199 -29.34 3.22 -7.15
N ASN A 200 -28.42 3.82 -6.37
CA ASN A 200 -28.42 3.78 -4.91
C ASN A 200 -29.26 4.90 -4.27
N ARG A 201 -30.04 5.64 -5.05
CA ARG A 201 -30.81 6.82 -4.61
C ARG A 201 -31.72 6.56 -3.40
N ASN A 202 -32.26 5.36 -3.27
CA ASN A 202 -33.20 5.00 -2.23
C ASN A 202 -32.59 4.13 -1.12
N GLU A 203 -31.29 4.02 -1.11
CA GLU A 203 -30.59 3.21 -0.13
C GLU A 203 -30.59 3.89 1.26
N PHE A 204 -30.75 3.09 2.31
CA PHE A 204 -30.85 3.57 3.70
C PHE A 204 -29.59 4.24 4.23
N TRP A 205 -28.47 3.99 3.61
CA TRP A 205 -27.16 4.57 3.95
C TRP A 205 -26.90 5.93 3.26
N LEU A 206 -27.85 6.42 2.43
CA LEU A 206 -27.80 7.75 1.81
C LEU A 206 -28.75 8.71 2.51
N ASP A 207 -28.24 9.91 2.80
CA ASP A 207 -29.04 11.08 3.18
C ASP A 207 -29.19 11.98 1.95
N LEU A 208 -30.27 11.71 1.19
CA LEU A 208 -30.55 12.46 -0.03
C LEU A 208 -30.95 13.89 0.31
N GLN A 209 -30.09 14.84 -0.05
CA GLN A 209 -30.38 16.25 0.14
C GLN A 209 -31.51 16.74 -0.81
N PRO A 210 -32.26 17.78 -0.42
CA PRO A 210 -33.32 18.32 -1.29
C PRO A 210 -32.80 18.76 -2.66
N GLU A 211 -33.40 18.27 -3.71
CA GLU A 211 -33.06 18.63 -5.10
C GLU A 211 -33.74 19.91 -5.58
N VAL A 212 -34.70 20.40 -4.82
CA VAL A 212 -35.36 21.69 -5.05
C VAL A 212 -35.08 22.57 -3.85
N VAL A 213 -34.29 23.58 -4.04
CA VAL A 213 -33.90 24.53 -2.98
C VAL A 213 -34.59 25.84 -3.21
N THR A 214 -35.33 26.28 -2.22
CA THR A 214 -35.96 27.60 -2.23
C THR A 214 -35.25 28.50 -1.26
N LYS A 215 -34.70 29.58 -1.75
CA LYS A 215 -33.95 30.57 -0.97
C LYS A 215 -34.49 31.98 -1.16
N GLN A 216 -34.32 32.80 -0.15
CA GLN A 216 -34.55 34.27 -0.24
C GLN A 216 -33.22 34.92 -0.53
N GLU A 217 -33.17 35.68 -1.62
CA GLU A 217 -31.99 36.43 -1.97
C GLU A 217 -32.35 37.85 -2.50
N HIS A 218 -31.44 38.79 -2.35
CA HIS A 218 -31.60 40.10 -2.96
C HIS A 218 -31.40 39.98 -4.48
N GLN A 219 -32.38 40.48 -5.25
CA GLN A 219 -32.21 40.64 -6.68
C GLN A 219 -30.99 41.51 -6.93
N GLN A 220 -30.03 41.01 -7.68
CA GLN A 220 -28.84 41.79 -8.05
C GLN A 220 -29.18 42.70 -9.22
N ILE A 221 -29.17 44.00 -8.98
CA ILE A 221 -29.43 45.02 -10.00
C ILE A 221 -28.09 45.56 -10.51
N LEU A 222 -27.80 45.35 -11.80
CA LEU A 222 -26.57 45.86 -12.40
C LEU A 222 -26.61 47.38 -12.43
N VAL A 223 -25.68 48.02 -11.75
CA VAL A 223 -25.53 49.47 -11.68
C VAL A 223 -24.53 49.97 -12.72
N THR A 224 -23.40 49.27 -12.82
CA THR A 224 -22.36 49.64 -13.78
C THR A 224 -21.84 48.35 -14.41
N PRO A 225 -21.95 48.21 -15.71
CA PRO A 225 -21.35 47.05 -16.42
C PRO A 225 -19.84 47.09 -16.31
N GLY A 226 -19.26 45.91 -16.12
CA GLY A 226 -17.82 45.70 -16.13
C GLY A 226 -17.23 46.03 -17.50
N TYR A 227 -15.98 46.39 -17.53
CA TYR A 227 -15.27 46.69 -18.75
C TYR A 227 -13.78 46.35 -18.65
N CYS A 228 -13.16 46.13 -19.78
CA CYS A 228 -11.72 45.92 -19.82
C CYS A 228 -10.99 47.27 -19.78
N ALA A 229 -10.33 47.58 -18.68
CA ALA A 229 -9.48 48.77 -18.49
C ALA A 229 -8.06 48.59 -19.04
N GLY A 230 -7.68 47.36 -19.36
CA GLY A 230 -6.39 46.98 -19.91
C GLY A 230 -6.45 46.52 -21.36
N ASN A 231 -5.57 45.56 -21.70
CA ASN A 231 -5.57 44.96 -23.04
C ASN A 231 -6.59 43.79 -23.13
N PRO A 232 -7.65 43.95 -23.97
CA PRO A 232 -8.70 42.93 -24.07
C PRO A 232 -8.23 41.63 -24.75
N ASN A 233 -7.04 41.65 -25.36
CA ASN A 233 -6.44 40.52 -26.06
C ASN A 233 -5.12 40.09 -25.41
N ALA A 234 -4.97 40.31 -24.15
CA ALA A 234 -3.76 39.85 -23.40
C ALA A 234 -3.73 38.33 -23.33
N THR A 235 -2.54 37.77 -23.41
CA THR A 235 -2.33 36.35 -23.10
C THR A 235 -2.22 36.17 -21.60
N LEU A 236 -3.19 35.52 -21.01
CA LEU A 236 -3.29 35.27 -19.57
C LEU A 236 -3.00 33.78 -19.31
N THR A 237 -2.53 33.50 -18.10
CA THR A 237 -2.30 32.11 -17.64
C THR A 237 -3.25 31.81 -16.49
N ARG A 238 -3.97 30.72 -16.61
CA ARG A 238 -4.71 30.11 -15.48
C ARG A 238 -4.14 28.73 -15.18
N TYR A 239 -4.29 28.32 -13.97
CA TYR A 239 -3.95 26.98 -13.56
C TYR A 239 -5.25 26.17 -13.42
N ARG A 240 -5.33 25.04 -14.09
CA ARG A 240 -6.42 24.09 -13.96
C ARG A 240 -5.79 22.75 -13.63
N ASP A 241 -6.16 22.18 -12.49
CA ASP A 241 -5.62 20.90 -11.99
C ASP A 241 -4.07 20.88 -11.92
N GLY A 242 -3.48 22.02 -11.53
CA GLY A 242 -2.02 22.19 -11.48
C GLY A 242 -1.34 22.41 -12.84
N VAL A 243 -2.08 22.31 -13.94
CA VAL A 243 -1.56 22.55 -15.30
C VAL A 243 -1.78 24.02 -15.71
N ALA A 244 -0.71 24.67 -16.17
CA ALA A 244 -0.79 26.02 -16.67
C ALA A 244 -1.42 26.05 -18.07
N GLU A 245 -2.56 26.71 -18.21
CA GLU A 245 -3.21 26.96 -19.50
C GLU A 245 -3.13 28.45 -19.85
N THR A 246 -2.81 28.75 -21.09
CA THR A 246 -2.86 30.11 -21.60
C THR A 246 -4.16 30.35 -22.36
N TYR A 247 -4.75 31.53 -22.14
CA TYR A 247 -5.95 31.97 -22.83
C TYR A 247 -5.87 33.46 -23.17
N THR A 248 -6.67 33.90 -24.13
CA THR A 248 -6.77 35.31 -24.50
C THR A 248 -7.88 35.96 -23.73
N GLY A 249 -7.57 37.05 -23.02
CA GLY A 249 -8.55 37.78 -22.22
C GLY A 249 -8.06 39.18 -21.83
N CYS A 250 -8.84 39.84 -21.02
CA CYS A 250 -8.48 41.18 -20.51
C CYS A 250 -7.53 41.06 -19.31
N ASP A 251 -6.38 41.71 -19.38
CA ASP A 251 -5.38 41.71 -18.30
C ASP A 251 -5.72 42.63 -17.09
N ASN A 252 -6.66 43.51 -17.29
CA ASN A 252 -7.17 44.38 -16.22
C ASN A 252 -8.67 44.60 -16.41
N TYR A 253 -9.47 43.61 -15.99
CA TYR A 253 -10.92 43.72 -16.04
C TYR A 253 -11.47 44.39 -14.78
N VAL A 254 -12.31 45.37 -14.98
CA VAL A 254 -13.09 46.02 -13.90
C VAL A 254 -14.44 45.29 -13.87
N ASP A 255 -14.76 44.71 -12.73
CA ASP A 255 -15.96 43.89 -12.55
C ASP A 255 -17.24 44.72 -12.63
N ASP A 256 -18.32 44.04 -12.97
CA ASP A 256 -19.68 44.54 -12.86
C ASP A 256 -19.95 45.01 -11.42
N VAL A 257 -20.61 46.18 -11.28
CA VAL A 257 -21.08 46.64 -9.99
C VAL A 257 -22.57 46.45 -9.87
N TYR A 258 -22.95 45.66 -8.88
CA TYR A 258 -24.35 45.37 -8.58
C TYR A 258 -24.78 46.09 -7.28
N MET A 259 -26.05 46.35 -7.16
CA MET A 259 -26.69 46.74 -5.92
C MET A 259 -27.79 45.78 -5.53
N ASP A 260 -28.01 45.61 -4.25
CA ASP A 260 -29.08 44.77 -3.74
C ASP A 260 -30.44 45.41 -4.03
N GLY A 261 -31.25 44.75 -4.80
CA GLY A 261 -32.64 45.09 -5.07
C GLY A 261 -33.59 44.45 -4.02
N PRO A 262 -34.86 44.37 -4.33
CA PRO A 262 -35.84 43.73 -3.46
C PRO A 262 -35.48 42.27 -3.17
N LEU A 263 -35.91 41.82 -1.99
CA LEU A 263 -35.81 40.40 -1.62
C LEU A 263 -36.78 39.59 -2.47
N ILE A 264 -36.28 38.60 -3.18
CA ILE A 264 -37.05 37.71 -4.02
C ILE A 264 -36.89 36.27 -3.55
N THR A 265 -37.87 35.46 -3.83
CA THR A 265 -37.81 34.01 -3.63
C THR A 265 -37.32 33.35 -4.92
N VAL A 266 -36.18 32.70 -4.83
CA VAL A 266 -35.61 31.94 -5.95
C VAL A 266 -35.72 30.47 -5.66
N THR A 267 -36.22 29.69 -6.62
CA THR A 267 -36.28 28.23 -6.55
C THR A 267 -35.32 27.67 -7.58
N GLU A 268 -34.31 26.94 -7.09
CA GLU A 268 -33.30 26.30 -7.93
C GLU A 268 -33.48 24.79 -7.95
N GLN A 269 -33.19 24.16 -9.08
CA GLN A 269 -33.08 22.72 -9.21
C GLN A 269 -31.62 22.35 -9.01
N GLU A 270 -31.36 21.54 -8.01
CA GLU A 270 -30.03 21.00 -7.70
C GLU A 270 -30.12 19.46 -7.72
N PRO A 271 -30.25 18.83 -8.89
CA PRO A 271 -30.37 17.37 -8.96
C PRO A 271 -29.13 16.68 -8.46
N TRP A 272 -29.30 15.51 -7.85
CA TRP A 272 -28.19 14.66 -7.45
C TRP A 272 -27.70 13.82 -8.63
N HIS A 273 -26.39 13.86 -8.89
CA HIS A 273 -25.72 13.16 -10.00
C HIS A 273 -24.94 11.90 -9.57
N GLY A 274 -25.13 11.42 -8.33
CA GLY A 274 -24.53 10.19 -7.84
C GLY A 274 -23.38 10.39 -6.88
N CYS A 275 -22.81 11.59 -6.76
CA CYS A 275 -21.69 11.85 -5.86
C CYS A 275 -22.13 12.04 -4.41
N VAL A 276 -21.24 11.67 -3.52
CA VAL A 276 -21.44 11.78 -2.09
C VAL A 276 -20.33 12.56 -1.41
N LEU A 277 -20.66 13.16 -0.28
CA LEU A 277 -19.73 13.85 0.59
C LEU A 277 -18.93 12.84 1.43
N SER A 278 -17.90 13.30 2.12
CA SER A 278 -17.26 12.51 3.14
C SER A 278 -18.21 12.28 4.32
N ARG A 279 -18.33 11.05 4.77
CA ARG A 279 -19.10 10.73 5.97
C ARG A 279 -18.40 11.26 7.21
N SER A 280 -19.13 11.91 8.11
CA SER A 280 -18.58 12.45 9.37
C SER A 280 -19.42 12.01 10.57
N ARG A 281 -18.75 11.63 11.67
CA ARG A 281 -19.39 11.20 12.92
C ARG A 281 -19.58 12.36 13.91
N GLY A 282 -20.81 12.56 14.37
CA GLY A 282 -21.15 13.36 15.55
C GLY A 282 -20.84 14.86 15.53
N GLY A 283 -21.71 15.65 16.10
CA GLY A 283 -21.77 17.11 16.09
C GLY A 283 -20.65 17.91 16.76
N SER A 284 -19.55 17.34 17.25
CA SER A 284 -18.56 18.04 18.05
C SER A 284 -17.15 18.05 17.48
N GLY A 285 -16.89 18.79 16.42
CA GLY A 285 -15.56 19.33 16.10
C GLY A 285 -14.41 18.38 15.73
N THR A 286 -14.48 17.09 15.94
CA THR A 286 -13.44 16.13 15.56
C THR A 286 -13.80 15.44 14.25
N SER A 287 -13.04 15.81 13.20
CA SER A 287 -13.10 15.19 11.90
C SER A 287 -12.64 13.73 12.02
N VAL A 288 -13.57 12.78 12.15
CA VAL A 288 -13.27 11.37 12.05
C VAL A 288 -13.81 10.90 10.72
N LEU A 289 -12.90 10.55 9.80
CA LEU A 289 -13.26 9.74 8.65
C LEU A 289 -13.72 8.41 9.21
N HIS A 290 -14.99 8.08 8.99
CA HIS A 290 -15.56 6.81 9.38
C HIS A 290 -14.98 5.75 8.49
N LEU A 291 -14.14 4.97 9.09
CA LEU A 291 -13.32 4.03 8.38
C LEU A 291 -14.11 2.77 8.13
N ASN A 292 -14.62 2.19 9.15
CA ASN A 292 -15.51 1.05 9.04
C ASN A 292 -16.50 1.16 10.20
N ASP A 293 -17.77 1.31 9.93
CA ASP A 293 -18.77 1.25 10.98
C ASP A 293 -20.06 0.61 10.47
N GLU A 294 -20.70 -0.07 11.37
CA GLU A 294 -21.93 -0.80 11.13
C GLU A 294 -23.18 0.09 11.26
N GLU A 295 -23.00 1.38 11.61
CA GLU A 295 -24.12 2.27 11.97
C GLU A 295 -24.58 3.15 10.79
N TRP A 296 -24.66 2.60 9.59
CA TRP A 296 -25.08 3.35 8.41
C TRP A 296 -26.50 3.90 8.49
N ALA A 297 -27.41 3.20 9.18
CA ALA A 297 -28.78 3.65 9.35
C ALA A 297 -28.89 4.90 10.24
N ASN A 298 -27.96 5.07 11.19
CA ASN A 298 -27.95 6.20 12.11
C ASN A 298 -27.12 7.38 11.60
N GLU A 299 -26.15 7.11 10.77
CA GLU A 299 -25.21 8.10 10.24
C GLU A 299 -25.03 7.90 8.72
N PRO A 300 -26.05 8.15 7.90
CA PRO A 300 -25.95 8.02 6.45
C PRO A 300 -24.98 9.07 5.87
N VAL A 301 -24.47 8.80 4.67
CA VAL A 301 -23.67 9.76 3.94
C VAL A 301 -24.56 10.72 3.17
N SER A 302 -24.28 12.01 3.24
CA SER A 302 -25.04 13.03 2.52
C SER A 302 -24.65 13.08 1.04
N THR A 303 -25.64 13.33 0.19
CA THR A 303 -25.44 13.51 -1.26
C THR A 303 -24.89 14.90 -1.56
N LEU A 304 -24.14 14.97 -2.66
CA LEU A 304 -23.69 16.24 -3.26
C LEU A 304 -24.67 16.63 -4.38
N ASN A 305 -25.47 17.64 -4.12
CA ASN A 305 -26.51 18.12 -5.07
C ASN A 305 -26.09 19.41 -5.79
N ARG A 306 -24.83 19.79 -5.75
CA ARG A 306 -24.33 21.00 -6.39
C ARG A 306 -23.51 20.72 -7.62
N GLY A 307 -24.01 21.20 -8.73
CA GLY A 307 -23.25 21.42 -9.97
C GLY A 307 -22.63 20.18 -10.62
N ASP A 308 -22.91 19.98 -11.86
CA ASP A 308 -22.41 18.86 -12.68
C ASP A 308 -20.88 18.83 -12.76
N TRP A 309 -20.24 19.97 -12.61
CA TRP A 309 -18.80 20.17 -12.79
C TRP A 309 -17.93 19.55 -11.68
N MET A 310 -18.52 19.13 -10.54
CA MET A 310 -17.81 18.48 -9.46
C MET A 310 -18.10 16.98 -9.36
N CYS A 311 -19.03 16.46 -10.14
CA CYS A 311 -19.47 15.06 -10.12
C CYS A 311 -19.61 14.49 -11.54
N GLY A 312 -18.69 14.85 -12.44
CA GLY A 312 -18.60 14.28 -13.78
C GLY A 312 -18.04 12.86 -13.84
N LEU A 313 -17.82 12.24 -12.68
CA LEU A 313 -17.13 10.96 -12.55
C LEU A 313 -18.01 9.78 -12.95
N SER A 314 -17.37 8.75 -13.50
CA SER A 314 -17.98 7.43 -13.65
C SER A 314 -18.39 6.87 -12.29
N PRO A 315 -19.57 6.22 -12.17
CA PRO A 315 -19.98 5.61 -10.91
C PRO A 315 -19.07 4.46 -10.53
N LEU A 316 -18.88 4.26 -9.24
CA LEU A 316 -18.17 3.08 -8.73
C LEU A 316 -18.95 1.80 -9.12
N LEU A 317 -18.19 0.73 -9.31
CA LEU A 317 -18.69 -0.62 -9.52
C LEU A 317 -18.47 -1.42 -8.24
N PRO A 318 -19.52 -1.89 -7.55
CA PRO A 318 -19.37 -2.85 -6.46
C PRO A 318 -18.73 -4.16 -6.93
N LEU A 319 -18.30 -5.00 -5.99
CA LEU A 319 -17.74 -6.31 -6.33
C LEU A 319 -18.69 -7.12 -7.21
N THR A 320 -18.17 -7.59 -8.33
CA THR A 320 -18.87 -8.46 -9.28
C THR A 320 -17.95 -9.58 -9.77
N ASN A 321 -18.50 -10.76 -10.01
CA ASN A 321 -17.81 -11.85 -10.69
C ASN A 321 -17.90 -11.74 -12.23
N GLN A 322 -18.62 -10.74 -12.73
CA GLN A 322 -18.70 -10.45 -14.17
C GLN A 322 -17.54 -9.51 -14.55
N LEU A 323 -16.38 -10.05 -14.87
CA LEU A 323 -15.19 -9.25 -15.20
C LEU A 323 -15.40 -8.33 -16.43
N ALA A 324 -16.37 -8.67 -17.28
CA ALA A 324 -16.83 -7.80 -18.37
C ALA A 324 -17.39 -6.46 -17.88
N ASP A 325 -18.09 -6.45 -16.73
CA ASP A 325 -18.61 -5.22 -16.13
C ASP A 325 -17.46 -4.37 -15.57
N ALA A 326 -16.47 -4.99 -14.96
CA ALA A 326 -15.26 -4.30 -14.49
C ALA A 326 -14.51 -3.66 -15.66
N ARG A 327 -14.34 -4.39 -16.76
CA ARG A 327 -13.74 -3.88 -18.00
C ARG A 327 -14.54 -2.71 -18.59
N ALA A 328 -15.86 -2.81 -18.63
CA ALA A 328 -16.72 -1.73 -19.09
C ALA A 328 -16.60 -0.49 -18.20
N SER A 329 -16.55 -0.67 -16.88
CA SER A 329 -16.33 0.42 -15.92
C SER A 329 -14.98 1.11 -16.15
N ILE A 330 -13.89 0.34 -16.30
CA ILE A 330 -12.54 0.87 -16.55
C ILE A 330 -12.50 1.65 -17.88
N ASN A 331 -13.08 1.10 -18.96
CA ASN A 331 -13.11 1.77 -20.24
C ASN A 331 -13.98 3.04 -20.27
N GLY A 332 -14.91 3.15 -19.32
CA GLY A 332 -15.74 4.34 -19.12
C GLY A 332 -15.13 5.42 -18.24
N LEU A 333 -13.91 5.24 -17.72
CA LEU A 333 -13.27 6.24 -16.87
C LEU A 333 -13.00 7.54 -17.65
N ALA A 334 -13.29 8.66 -17.03
CA ALA A 334 -13.02 10.00 -17.55
C ALA A 334 -12.34 10.83 -16.47
N ALA A 335 -11.42 11.69 -16.90
CA ALA A 335 -10.66 12.53 -15.99
C ALA A 335 -11.39 13.86 -15.73
N ASP A 336 -11.63 14.18 -14.45
CA ASP A 336 -12.21 15.46 -14.00
C ASP A 336 -11.96 15.71 -12.52
N GLY A 337 -11.85 16.97 -12.12
CA GLY A 337 -11.80 17.40 -10.72
C GLY A 337 -10.46 17.29 -10.05
N ASP A 338 -10.46 17.59 -8.74
CA ASP A 338 -9.29 17.62 -7.83
C ASP A 338 -9.09 16.27 -7.12
N THR A 339 -7.93 16.10 -6.47
CA THR A 339 -7.52 14.84 -5.86
C THR A 339 -7.85 14.78 -4.37
N TYR A 340 -8.72 13.84 -3.96
CA TYR A 340 -9.03 13.51 -2.58
C TYR A 340 -8.97 11.99 -2.34
N MET A 341 -7.75 11.48 -2.12
CA MET A 341 -7.49 10.04 -1.93
C MET A 341 -8.28 9.41 -0.77
N PRO A 342 -8.50 10.09 0.39
CA PRO A 342 -9.28 9.48 1.46
C PRO A 342 -10.68 9.03 1.04
N GLY A 343 -11.32 9.75 0.12
CA GLY A 343 -12.61 9.37 -0.44
C GLY A 343 -12.53 8.04 -1.20
N GLY A 344 -11.58 7.95 -2.11
CA GLY A 344 -11.36 6.72 -2.89
C GLY A 344 -11.06 5.50 -2.02
N ILE A 345 -10.11 5.63 -1.09
CA ILE A 345 -9.70 4.53 -0.19
C ILE A 345 -10.86 4.09 0.71
N ALA A 346 -11.59 5.03 1.32
CA ALA A 346 -12.72 4.71 2.18
C ALA A 346 -13.84 3.97 1.42
N TRP A 347 -14.13 4.38 0.19
CA TRP A 347 -15.13 3.69 -0.63
C TRP A 347 -14.63 2.34 -1.16
N GLY A 348 -13.34 2.23 -1.49
CA GLY A 348 -12.71 0.94 -1.81
C GLY A 348 -12.82 -0.06 -0.66
N TRP A 349 -12.58 0.39 0.56
CA TRP A 349 -12.74 -0.44 1.76
C TRP A 349 -14.19 -0.91 1.96
N ARG A 350 -15.17 -0.01 1.79
CA ARG A 350 -16.59 -0.32 1.87
C ARG A 350 -17.06 -1.29 0.80
N VAL A 351 -16.47 -1.24 -0.38
CA VAL A 351 -16.76 -2.20 -1.46
C VAL A 351 -16.25 -3.60 -1.12
N LEU A 352 -15.11 -3.71 -0.43
CA LEU A 352 -14.53 -4.99 -0.02
C LEU A 352 -15.20 -5.62 1.19
N THR A 353 -15.79 -4.81 2.07
CA THR A 353 -16.40 -5.35 3.29
C THR A 353 -17.73 -6.06 2.99
N PRO A 354 -18.07 -7.14 3.75
CA PRO A 354 -19.33 -7.86 3.56
C PRO A 354 -20.56 -7.11 4.11
N ASN A 355 -20.34 -5.96 4.74
CA ASN A 355 -21.37 -5.15 5.40
C ASN A 355 -21.80 -3.98 4.50
N ALA A 356 -22.94 -3.35 4.84
CA ALA A 356 -23.38 -2.12 4.17
C ALA A 356 -22.22 -1.09 4.05
N PRO A 357 -22.21 -0.28 2.99
CA PRO A 357 -23.27 -0.05 1.98
C PRO A 357 -23.31 -1.11 0.88
N PHE A 358 -22.21 -1.83 0.62
CA PHE A 358 -22.13 -2.85 -0.40
C PHE A 358 -21.86 -4.21 0.24
N THR A 359 -22.75 -5.16 0.02
CA THR A 359 -22.66 -6.48 0.66
C THR A 359 -21.99 -7.55 -0.21
N GLY A 360 -21.18 -7.11 -1.20
CA GLY A 360 -20.52 -8.01 -2.15
C GLY A 360 -19.26 -8.70 -1.61
N GLY A 361 -18.63 -8.14 -0.58
CA GLY A 361 -17.45 -8.72 0.05
C GLY A 361 -17.71 -10.11 0.63
N ARG A 362 -16.79 -11.03 0.41
CA ARG A 362 -16.91 -12.42 0.88
C ARG A 362 -16.10 -12.62 2.16
N ALA A 363 -16.75 -13.18 3.19
CA ALA A 363 -16.04 -13.52 4.42
C ALA A 363 -15.02 -14.66 4.18
N ASN A 364 -13.88 -14.58 4.86
CA ASN A 364 -12.78 -15.56 4.75
C ASN A 364 -12.19 -15.70 3.32
N THR A 365 -12.27 -14.63 2.54
CA THR A 365 -11.70 -14.53 1.21
C THR A 365 -10.50 -13.61 1.24
N LYS A 366 -9.48 -13.86 0.45
CA LYS A 366 -8.36 -12.91 0.26
C LYS A 366 -8.93 -11.64 -0.33
N GLN A 367 -8.70 -10.51 0.34
CA GLN A 367 -9.13 -9.19 -0.09
C GLN A 367 -7.93 -8.35 -0.49
N VAL A 368 -8.01 -7.72 -1.64
CA VAL A 368 -6.93 -6.92 -2.23
C VAL A 368 -7.45 -5.55 -2.63
N MET A 369 -6.73 -4.51 -2.24
CA MET A 369 -6.96 -3.14 -2.68
C MET A 369 -5.77 -2.64 -3.48
N VAL A 370 -5.99 -2.19 -4.70
CA VAL A 370 -4.98 -1.55 -5.54
C VAL A 370 -5.29 -0.07 -5.64
N ILE A 371 -4.42 0.78 -5.10
CA ILE A 371 -4.56 2.23 -5.11
C ILE A 371 -3.60 2.81 -6.14
N MET A 372 -4.11 3.59 -7.08
CA MET A 372 -3.28 4.28 -8.08
C MET A 372 -3.61 5.76 -8.12
N THR A 373 -2.58 6.61 -8.11
CA THR A 373 -2.70 8.06 -8.28
C THR A 373 -1.50 8.63 -9.04
N ASP A 374 -1.71 9.75 -9.74
CA ASP A 374 -0.65 10.49 -10.44
C ASP A 374 -0.20 11.77 -9.71
N GLY A 375 -0.76 12.04 -8.51
CA GLY A 375 -0.47 13.28 -7.79
C GLY A 375 -0.73 13.26 -6.29
N ALA A 376 -0.40 14.38 -5.69
CA ALA A 376 -0.69 14.65 -4.29
C ALA A 376 -2.19 14.94 -4.08
N ASN A 377 -2.67 14.79 -2.85
CA ASN A 377 -3.95 15.38 -2.50
C ASN A 377 -3.93 16.87 -2.86
N SER A 378 -4.88 17.30 -3.68
CA SER A 378 -5.08 18.68 -4.03
C SER A 378 -6.44 19.13 -3.51
N MET A 379 -6.47 20.22 -2.75
CA MET A 379 -7.71 20.70 -2.16
C MET A 379 -7.91 22.14 -2.57
N TYR A 380 -9.04 22.41 -3.20
CA TYR A 380 -9.40 23.73 -3.65
C TYR A 380 -10.10 24.55 -2.55
N LYS A 381 -9.86 25.85 -2.52
CA LYS A 381 -10.57 26.83 -1.68
C LYS A 381 -12.09 26.75 -1.94
N GLY A 382 -12.83 26.08 -1.09
CA GLY A 382 -14.28 25.90 -1.29
C GLY A 382 -14.78 24.52 -0.88
N PHE A 383 -13.91 23.53 -0.82
CA PHE A 383 -14.27 22.17 -0.39
C PHE A 383 -14.66 22.05 1.08
N GLY A 384 -14.27 23.03 1.93
CA GLY A 384 -14.55 23.00 3.38
C GLY A 384 -16.02 22.94 3.79
N ARG A 385 -16.95 23.16 2.84
CA ARG A 385 -18.40 22.99 3.09
C ARG A 385 -18.92 21.62 2.68
N THR A 386 -18.16 20.89 1.86
CA THR A 386 -18.60 19.66 1.20
C THR A 386 -17.95 18.41 1.75
N HIS A 387 -16.78 18.57 2.41
CA HIS A 387 -16.18 17.57 3.28
C HIS A 387 -16.30 18.05 4.73
N PRO A 388 -17.38 17.69 5.47
CA PRO A 388 -17.62 18.23 6.79
C PRO A 388 -16.39 18.01 7.67
N ARG A 389 -15.87 19.14 8.21
CA ARG A 389 -14.78 19.21 9.19
C ARG A 389 -13.35 18.94 8.74
N ILE A 390 -13.13 18.90 7.45
CA ILE A 390 -11.85 19.33 6.99
C ILE A 390 -12.04 20.84 6.80
N ASP A 391 -11.59 21.68 7.74
CA ASP A 391 -11.67 23.13 7.65
C ASP A 391 -10.73 23.61 6.54
N PHE A 392 -11.17 23.45 5.30
CA PHE A 392 -10.54 24.04 4.13
C PHE A 392 -11.04 25.47 4.01
N GLY A 393 -10.31 26.42 4.39
CA GLY A 393 -10.76 27.79 4.25
C GLY A 393 -10.07 28.78 5.17
N GLY A 394 -9.05 28.29 5.85
CA GLY A 394 -8.10 29.17 6.53
C GLY A 394 -7.03 29.70 5.58
N PRO A 395 -6.21 30.67 6.00
CA PRO A 395 -5.08 31.17 5.21
C PRO A 395 -3.94 30.14 5.02
N ASN A 396 -4.11 28.89 5.41
CA ASN A 396 -3.08 27.83 5.43
C ASN A 396 -3.49 26.63 4.58
N GLU A 397 -3.50 26.77 3.27
CA GLU A 397 -3.66 25.68 2.29
C GLU A 397 -2.76 24.47 2.55
N ILE A 398 -1.51 24.71 2.99
CA ILE A 398 -0.50 23.69 3.30
C ILE A 398 -0.91 22.84 4.51
N ALA A 399 -1.50 23.42 5.54
CA ALA A 399 -1.93 22.70 6.74
C ALA A 399 -3.11 21.75 6.44
N ASP A 400 -3.94 22.10 5.48
CA ASP A 400 -5.10 21.31 5.09
C ASP A 400 -4.69 20.11 4.21
N VAL A 401 -3.74 20.28 3.30
CA VAL A 401 -3.14 19.19 2.51
C VAL A 401 -2.44 18.18 3.42
N ASN A 402 -1.67 18.64 4.41
CA ASN A 402 -1.02 17.75 5.37
C ASN A 402 -2.04 16.93 6.17
N ARG A 403 -3.14 17.54 6.58
CA ARG A 403 -4.23 16.83 7.28
C ARG A 403 -4.89 15.77 6.42
N VAL A 404 -5.08 16.04 5.13
CA VAL A 404 -5.62 15.06 4.19
C VAL A 404 -4.63 13.91 3.99
N THR A 405 -3.34 14.19 3.97
CA THR A 405 -2.28 13.18 3.93
C THR A 405 -2.31 12.30 5.18
N ASP A 406 -2.39 12.89 6.38
CA ASP A 406 -2.55 12.16 7.65
C ASP A 406 -3.80 11.25 7.65
N HIS A 407 -4.90 11.73 7.06
CA HIS A 407 -6.12 10.92 6.89
C HIS A 407 -5.91 9.76 5.91
N THR A 408 -5.19 9.98 4.82
CA THR A 408 -4.85 8.94 3.85
C THR A 408 -4.03 7.84 4.51
N GLU A 409 -2.98 8.21 5.26
CA GLU A 409 -2.14 7.26 5.99
C GLU A 409 -2.94 6.46 7.05
N THR A 410 -3.82 7.15 7.78
CA THR A 410 -4.69 6.51 8.78
C THR A 410 -5.63 5.50 8.13
N LEU A 411 -6.25 5.84 6.99
CA LEU A 411 -7.11 4.93 6.24
C LEU A 411 -6.34 3.72 5.74
N CYS A 412 -5.17 3.91 5.14
CA CYS A 412 -4.32 2.81 4.70
C CYS A 412 -4.02 1.84 5.85
N GLN A 413 -3.68 2.39 7.03
CA GLN A 413 -3.40 1.56 8.20
C GLN A 413 -4.63 0.77 8.66
N ASN A 414 -5.82 1.37 8.62
CA ASN A 414 -7.04 0.70 9.02
C ASN A 414 -7.45 -0.38 8.02
N VAL A 415 -7.30 -0.13 6.72
CA VAL A 415 -7.51 -1.14 5.67
C VAL A 415 -6.61 -2.36 5.88
N LYS A 416 -5.32 -2.12 6.17
CA LYS A 416 -4.37 -3.20 6.49
C LYS A 416 -4.74 -3.95 7.78
N ASN A 417 -5.22 -3.25 8.80
CA ASN A 417 -5.67 -3.88 10.05
C ASN A 417 -6.89 -4.80 9.88
N ASP A 418 -7.67 -4.60 8.82
CA ASP A 418 -8.78 -5.48 8.41
C ASP A 418 -8.31 -6.67 7.55
N ASN A 419 -6.99 -6.92 7.48
CA ASN A 419 -6.35 -7.97 6.68
C ASN A 419 -6.62 -7.85 5.16
N ILE A 420 -6.78 -6.64 4.67
CA ILE A 420 -6.85 -6.33 3.24
C ILE A 420 -5.44 -6.06 2.74
N GLU A 421 -4.97 -6.82 1.77
CA GLU A 421 -3.67 -6.60 1.16
C GLU A 421 -3.70 -5.34 0.27
N VAL A 422 -2.78 -4.41 0.52
CA VAL A 422 -2.77 -3.10 -0.16
C VAL A 422 -1.56 -2.99 -1.09
N PHE A 423 -1.84 -2.82 -2.38
CA PHE A 423 -0.89 -2.39 -3.39
C PHE A 423 -1.06 -0.92 -3.70
N THR A 424 0.06 -0.21 -3.91
CA THR A 424 0.01 1.20 -4.29
C THR A 424 0.88 1.47 -5.51
N ILE A 425 0.38 2.29 -6.41
CA ILE A 425 1.07 2.71 -7.63
C ILE A 425 1.15 4.23 -7.66
N ALA A 426 2.37 4.76 -7.65
CA ALA A 426 2.66 6.17 -7.91
C ALA A 426 2.93 6.34 -9.40
N PHE A 427 1.97 6.88 -10.16
CA PHE A 427 2.10 7.05 -11.60
C PHE A 427 2.57 8.46 -11.96
N GLU A 428 3.81 8.57 -12.46
CA GLU A 428 4.44 9.85 -12.80
C GLU A 428 4.47 10.87 -11.65
N VAL A 429 4.37 10.41 -10.41
CA VAL A 429 4.42 11.25 -9.22
C VAL A 429 5.82 11.80 -9.02
N THR A 430 5.99 13.11 -9.07
CA THR A 430 7.29 13.77 -8.87
C THR A 430 7.53 14.17 -7.42
N ASP A 431 6.46 14.39 -6.65
CA ASP A 431 6.53 14.77 -5.24
C ASP A 431 6.99 13.62 -4.35
N ALA A 432 8.07 13.85 -3.58
CA ALA A 432 8.64 12.83 -2.72
C ALA A 432 7.76 12.50 -1.50
N ALA A 433 7.01 13.48 -0.98
CA ALA A 433 6.11 13.26 0.16
C ALA A 433 4.98 12.31 -0.23
N THR A 434 4.38 12.53 -1.40
CA THR A 434 3.33 11.65 -1.94
C THR A 434 3.84 10.23 -2.20
N ARG A 435 5.05 10.07 -2.78
CA ARG A 435 5.64 8.73 -2.97
C ARG A 435 5.89 8.03 -1.64
N ASN A 436 6.38 8.74 -0.62
CA ASN A 436 6.60 8.18 0.71
C ASN A 436 5.28 7.77 1.37
N MET A 437 4.24 8.57 1.27
CA MET A 437 2.90 8.26 1.75
C MET A 437 2.36 6.99 1.08
N LEU A 438 2.42 6.89 -0.25
CA LEU A 438 1.97 5.70 -0.98
C LEU A 438 2.79 4.45 -0.63
N SER A 439 4.11 4.60 -0.47
CA SER A 439 4.97 3.51 0.01
C SER A 439 4.60 3.07 1.43
N GLY A 440 4.19 4.00 2.31
CA GLY A 440 3.68 3.69 3.66
C GLY A 440 2.28 3.05 3.66
N CYS A 441 1.47 3.34 2.64
CA CYS A 441 0.16 2.74 2.43
C CYS A 441 0.26 1.27 2.00
N ALA A 442 1.24 0.91 1.18
CA ALA A 442 1.45 -0.46 0.75
C ALA A 442 1.74 -1.40 1.93
N ASP A 443 1.39 -2.68 1.80
CA ASP A 443 1.66 -3.68 2.85
C ASP A 443 3.15 -3.93 3.04
N SER A 444 3.88 -3.94 1.94
CA SER A 444 5.34 -4.12 1.93
C SER A 444 5.97 -3.26 0.84
N THR A 445 7.29 -3.19 0.82
CA THR A 445 8.01 -2.53 -0.27
C THR A 445 7.81 -3.23 -1.63
N ALA A 446 7.47 -4.50 -1.63
CA ALA A 446 7.13 -5.26 -2.84
C ALA A 446 5.74 -4.92 -3.39
N ASN A 447 4.86 -4.35 -2.55
CA ASN A 447 3.51 -3.92 -2.94
C ASN A 447 3.45 -2.45 -3.38
N TYR A 448 4.60 -1.75 -3.43
CA TYR A 448 4.71 -0.36 -3.87
C TYR A 448 5.41 -0.25 -5.22
N PHE A 449 4.78 0.44 -6.18
CA PHE A 449 5.29 0.64 -7.53
C PHE A 449 5.46 2.14 -7.84
N ASP A 450 6.67 2.55 -8.25
CA ASP A 450 6.98 3.91 -8.74
C ASP A 450 7.01 3.88 -10.28
N ALA A 451 5.86 3.97 -10.91
CA ALA A 451 5.68 3.94 -12.36
C ALA A 451 5.89 5.33 -12.96
N ARG A 452 7.00 5.53 -13.66
CA ARG A 452 7.41 6.83 -14.22
C ARG A 452 6.97 7.05 -15.67
N ASN A 453 6.29 6.09 -16.27
CA ASN A 453 5.76 6.14 -17.62
C ASN A 453 4.69 5.04 -17.80
N ALA A 454 3.99 5.08 -18.93
CA ALA A 454 2.92 4.14 -19.25
C ALA A 454 3.37 2.66 -19.25
N GLN A 455 4.58 2.35 -19.73
CA GLN A 455 5.08 0.98 -19.74
C GLN A 455 5.29 0.46 -18.30
N GLN A 456 5.87 1.27 -17.41
CA GLN A 456 6.04 0.87 -16.01
C GLN A 456 4.71 0.76 -15.25
N LEU A 457 3.69 1.51 -15.68
CA LEU A 457 2.33 1.33 -15.16
C LEU A 457 1.76 -0.03 -15.59
N GLU A 458 1.94 -0.39 -16.85
CA GLU A 458 1.55 -1.70 -17.39
C GLU A 458 2.27 -2.84 -16.66
N ASP A 459 3.59 -2.73 -16.51
CA ASP A 459 4.42 -3.70 -15.78
C ASP A 459 3.95 -3.86 -14.32
N ALA A 460 3.59 -2.75 -13.64
CA ALA A 460 3.08 -2.77 -12.27
C ALA A 460 1.74 -3.53 -12.15
N PHE A 461 0.79 -3.25 -13.05
CA PHE A 461 -0.50 -3.94 -13.04
C PHE A 461 -0.36 -5.43 -13.41
N GLU A 462 0.56 -5.78 -14.31
CA GLU A 462 0.88 -7.18 -14.65
C GLU A 462 1.48 -7.90 -13.44
N GLU A 463 2.46 -7.30 -12.75
CA GLU A 463 3.08 -7.88 -11.56
C GLU A 463 2.08 -8.06 -10.42
N ILE A 464 1.20 -7.08 -10.18
CA ILE A 464 0.08 -7.20 -9.22
C ILE A 464 -0.85 -8.36 -9.63
N GLY A 465 -1.22 -8.44 -10.90
CA GLY A 465 -2.05 -9.52 -11.42
C GLY A 465 -1.45 -10.89 -11.19
N ASN A 466 -0.18 -11.05 -11.50
CA ASN A 466 0.58 -12.28 -11.29
C ASN A 466 0.69 -12.61 -9.79
N SER A 467 0.91 -11.62 -8.93
CA SER A 467 0.94 -11.80 -7.47
C SER A 467 -0.40 -12.26 -6.91
N ILE A 468 -1.50 -11.70 -7.40
CA ILE A 468 -2.85 -12.13 -6.99
C ILE A 468 -3.18 -13.53 -7.54
N ALA A 469 -2.89 -13.80 -8.82
CA ALA A 469 -3.19 -15.06 -9.49
C ALA A 469 -2.38 -16.23 -8.95
N SER A 470 -1.11 -16.01 -8.60
CA SER A 470 -0.25 -17.06 -8.03
C SER A 470 -0.60 -17.42 -6.59
N GLY A 471 -1.55 -16.70 -5.96
CA GLY A 471 -1.87 -16.91 -4.55
C GLY A 471 -0.68 -16.64 -3.64
N THR A 472 0.29 -15.86 -4.11
CA THR A 472 1.46 -15.49 -3.34
C THR A 472 1.09 -14.56 -2.19
N GLY A 473 0.57 -15.12 -1.14
CA GLY A 473 1.24 -14.86 0.09
C GLY A 473 2.69 -15.31 -0.15
N GLU A 474 3.68 -14.49 0.18
CA GLU A 474 5.09 -14.83 0.13
C GLU A 474 5.27 -16.29 0.52
N ALA A 475 6.03 -17.06 -0.30
CA ALA A 475 6.38 -18.42 0.11
C ALA A 475 6.89 -18.33 1.55
N ARG A 476 6.13 -18.88 2.47
CA ARG A 476 6.39 -18.66 3.89
C ARG A 476 7.07 -19.89 4.46
N LEU A 477 8.03 -19.64 5.30
CA LEU A 477 8.60 -20.66 6.15
C LEU A 477 7.51 -21.17 7.11
N THR A 478 7.27 -22.46 7.07
CA THR A 478 6.37 -23.16 7.98
C THR A 478 7.25 -23.84 9.03
N ARG A 479 7.43 -23.21 10.16
CA ARG A 479 8.20 -23.80 11.29
C ARG A 479 7.27 -24.39 12.32
#